data_94217eabea392c82826da7758becf09a
#
_entry.id   94217eabea392c82826da7758becf09a
#
_cell.length_a   1.000
_cell.length_b   1.000
_cell.length_c   1.000
_cell.angle_alpha   90.00
_cell.angle_beta   90.00
_cell.angle_gamma   90.00
#
_symmetry.space_group_name_H-M   'P 1'
#
loop_
_entity.id
_entity.type
_entity.pdbx_description
1 polymer ?
#
loop_
_entity_poly.entity_id
_entity_poly.type
_entity_poly.pdbx_seq_one_letter_code
_entity_poly.pdbx_strand_id
1 'polypeptide(L)'
;MVTTADRIPVEMYLVEGAEHDSQILKRMYHDLPTESSLYGDSGYTNYEIEDLLLETEQVKLMTSRKKNLKRKDIPVVAFIKEHMRKRIETSISQICAIMPRYINAVTANGFIIKLILFVMAFQFDKAFLN
;
A
#
# COMPACT_ATOMS: atom_id res chain seq x y z
N MET A 1 -3.19 1.90 1.15
CA MET A 1 -3.75 1.23 -0.04
C MET A 1 -2.79 0.16 -0.52
N VAL A 2 -3.31 -1.00 -0.88
CA VAL A 2 -2.53 -2.10 -1.48
C VAL A 2 -2.91 -2.22 -2.95
N THR A 3 -1.92 -2.32 -3.83
CA THR A 3 -2.12 -2.50 -5.26
C THR A 3 -1.36 -3.72 -5.78
N THR A 4 -1.84 -4.30 -6.86
CA THR A 4 -1.08 -5.32 -7.60
C THR A 4 0.12 -4.71 -8.32
N ALA A 5 1.00 -5.56 -8.87
CA ALA A 5 2.11 -5.11 -9.72
C ALA A 5 1.64 -4.31 -10.95
N ASP A 6 0.41 -4.58 -11.44
CA ASP A 6 -0.21 -3.85 -12.54
C ASP A 6 -0.92 -2.56 -12.07
N ARG A 7 -0.73 -2.19 -10.82
CA ARG A 7 -1.26 -0.97 -10.21
C ARG A 7 -2.78 -0.97 -10.02
N ILE A 8 -3.38 -2.15 -9.89
CA ILE A 8 -4.81 -2.28 -9.59
C ILE A 8 -4.99 -2.27 -8.07
N PRO A 9 -5.75 -1.30 -7.50
CA PRO A 9 -6.04 -1.31 -6.06
C PRO A 9 -6.86 -2.54 -5.67
N VAL A 10 -6.44 -3.24 -4.63
CA VAL A 10 -7.12 -4.44 -4.11
C VAL A 10 -7.59 -4.26 -2.67
N GLU A 11 -6.92 -3.43 -1.89
CA GLU A 11 -7.31 -3.11 -0.52
C GLU A 11 -7.06 -1.64 -0.22
N MET A 12 -7.96 -1.03 0.55
CA MET A 12 -7.82 0.35 1.02
C MET A 12 -8.25 0.46 2.47
N TYR A 13 -7.44 1.16 3.26
CA TYR A 13 -7.69 1.44 4.66
C TYR A 13 -7.62 2.94 4.91
N LEU A 14 -8.63 3.47 5.59
CA LEU A 14 -8.66 4.87 6.00
C LEU A 14 -8.38 4.95 7.49
N VAL A 15 -7.35 5.69 7.85
CA VAL A 15 -6.88 5.83 9.22
C VAL A 15 -6.59 7.30 9.54
N GLU A 16 -6.51 7.62 10.82
CA GLU A 16 -6.11 8.96 11.25
C GLU A 16 -4.65 9.23 10.87
N GLY A 17 -4.36 10.44 10.38
CA GLY A 17 -3.03 10.80 9.88
C GLY A 17 -1.90 10.76 10.89
N ALA A 18 -2.23 10.78 12.19
CA ALA A 18 -1.24 10.68 13.27
C ALA A 18 -0.77 9.24 13.55
N GLU A 19 -1.43 8.24 12.96
CA GLU A 19 -1.12 6.84 13.22
C GLU A 19 0.14 6.39 12.50
N HIS A 20 1.00 5.66 13.21
CA HIS A 20 2.25 5.15 12.64
C HIS A 20 1.98 4.01 11.65
N ASP A 21 2.67 4.03 10.50
CA ASP A 21 2.45 3.07 9.41
C ASP A 21 2.57 1.60 9.84
N SER A 22 3.53 1.29 10.72
CA SER A 22 3.70 -0.09 11.20
C SER A 22 2.52 -0.57 12.06
N GLN A 23 1.84 0.33 12.76
CA GLN A 23 0.62 -0.01 13.53
C GLN A 23 -0.56 -0.27 12.59
N ILE A 24 -0.64 0.48 11.50
CA ILE A 24 -1.64 0.25 10.45
C ILE A 24 -1.45 -1.14 9.86
N LEU A 25 -0.22 -1.52 9.54
CA LEU A 25 0.11 -2.82 8.98
C LEU A 25 -0.34 -3.98 9.89
N LYS A 26 -0.22 -3.83 11.21
CA LYS A 26 -0.69 -4.84 12.19
C LYS A 26 -2.19 -5.07 12.12
N ARG A 27 -2.98 -4.03 11.82
CA ARG A 27 -4.44 -4.08 11.81
C ARG A 27 -5.02 -4.46 10.46
N MET A 28 -4.22 -4.39 9.40
CA MET A 28 -4.66 -4.78 8.07
C MET A 28 -4.87 -6.30 8.01
N TYR A 29 -6.00 -6.69 7.44
CA TYR A 29 -6.24 -8.08 7.11
C TYR A 29 -5.59 -8.37 5.75
N HIS A 30 -4.64 -9.29 5.74
CA HIS A 30 -3.91 -9.66 4.54
C HIS A 30 -4.44 -10.97 3.97
N ASP A 31 -5.27 -10.86 2.95
CA ASP A 31 -5.75 -12.02 2.19
C ASP A 31 -4.95 -12.12 0.88
N LEU A 32 -3.65 -12.35 1.03
CA LEU A 32 -2.74 -12.45 -0.09
C LEU A 32 -2.41 -13.92 -0.38
N PRO A 33 -2.19 -14.28 -1.66
CA PRO A 33 -1.74 -15.63 -2.01
C PRO A 33 -0.44 -15.99 -1.28
N THR A 34 -0.28 -17.26 -0.93
CA THR A 34 0.98 -17.77 -0.36
C THR A 34 2.14 -17.50 -1.32
N GLU A 35 3.33 -17.27 -0.78
CA GLU A 35 4.56 -16.92 -1.52
C GLU A 35 4.51 -15.55 -2.20
N SER A 36 3.52 -14.70 -1.86
CA SER A 36 3.48 -13.31 -2.32
C SER A 36 4.57 -12.48 -1.65
N SER A 37 4.99 -11.43 -2.34
CA SER A 37 5.85 -10.38 -1.77
C SER A 37 5.06 -9.09 -1.64
N LEU A 38 5.02 -8.51 -0.44
CA LEU A 38 4.35 -7.25 -0.15
C LEU A 38 5.40 -6.16 -0.01
N TYR A 39 5.41 -5.22 -0.94
CA TYR A 39 6.36 -4.11 -0.97
C TYR A 39 5.80 -2.88 -0.27
N GLY A 40 6.63 -2.17 0.46
CA GLY A 40 6.22 -0.98 1.18
C GLY A 40 7.36 -0.02 1.45
N ASP A 41 7.00 1.16 1.91
CA ASP A 41 7.94 2.19 2.35
C ASP A 41 8.64 1.77 3.65
N SER A 42 9.75 2.42 3.98
CA SER A 42 10.52 2.18 5.20
C SER A 42 9.71 2.41 6.48
N GLY A 43 8.66 3.25 6.42
CA GLY A 43 7.73 3.47 7.54
C GLY A 43 6.98 2.23 7.99
N TYR A 44 6.80 1.25 7.09
CA TYR A 44 6.17 -0.03 7.41
C TYR A 44 7.15 -1.07 7.96
N THR A 45 8.41 -0.72 8.16
CA THR A 45 9.41 -1.66 8.67
C THR A 45 9.10 -2.04 10.11
N ASN A 46 8.84 -3.33 10.31
CA ASN A 46 8.66 -3.95 11.62
C ASN A 46 9.07 -5.40 11.51
N TYR A 47 10.19 -5.76 12.12
CA TYR A 47 10.75 -7.11 12.00
C TYR A 47 9.85 -8.19 12.60
N GLU A 48 9.14 -7.87 13.66
CA GLU A 48 8.18 -8.79 14.29
C GLU A 48 7.03 -9.15 13.34
N ILE A 49 6.45 -8.15 12.67
CA ILE A 49 5.39 -8.36 11.67
C ILE A 49 5.96 -9.07 10.44
N GLU A 50 7.16 -8.71 10.01
CA GLU A 50 7.84 -9.35 8.87
C GLU A 50 7.99 -10.84 9.10
N ASP A 51 8.47 -11.24 10.28
CA ASP A 51 8.63 -12.63 10.67
C ASP A 51 7.27 -13.34 10.82
N LEU A 52 6.29 -12.68 11.42
CA LEU A 52 4.94 -13.21 11.60
C LEU A 52 4.25 -13.52 10.27
N LEU A 53 4.29 -12.59 9.33
CA LEU A 53 3.71 -12.77 7.99
C LEU A 53 4.37 -13.91 7.24
N LEU A 54 5.69 -14.04 7.35
CA LEU A 54 6.41 -15.13 6.70
C LEU A 54 6.04 -16.49 7.29
N GLU A 55 5.91 -16.59 8.61
CA GLU A 55 5.61 -17.85 9.30
C GLU A 55 4.16 -18.27 9.14
N THR A 56 3.20 -17.34 9.26
CA THR A 56 1.76 -17.66 9.29
C THR A 56 1.11 -17.65 7.92
N GLU A 57 1.51 -16.77 7.03
CA GLU A 57 0.86 -16.57 5.73
C GLU A 57 1.79 -16.81 4.54
N GLN A 58 3.05 -17.07 4.79
CA GLN A 58 4.10 -17.25 3.76
C GLN A 58 4.18 -16.03 2.82
N VAL A 59 4.00 -14.86 3.38
CA VAL A 59 4.12 -13.57 2.69
C VAL A 59 5.39 -12.87 3.13
N LYS A 60 6.20 -12.46 2.17
CA LYS A 60 7.42 -11.69 2.43
C LYS A 60 7.11 -10.21 2.47
N LEU A 61 7.36 -9.57 3.60
CA LEU A 61 7.26 -8.13 3.73
C LEU A 61 8.57 -7.48 3.26
N MET A 62 8.53 -6.81 2.12
CA MET A 62 9.68 -6.23 1.45
C MET A 62 9.65 -4.70 1.58
N THR A 63 10.04 -4.19 2.75
CA THR A 63 10.12 -2.75 3.00
C THR A 63 11.53 -2.22 2.76
N SER A 64 11.63 -0.97 2.30
CA SER A 64 12.92 -0.30 2.12
C SER A 64 13.64 -0.17 3.46
N ARG A 65 14.96 -0.37 3.46
CA ARG A 65 15.80 -0.30 4.67
C ARG A 65 16.54 1.04 4.75
N LYS A 66 16.53 1.64 5.93
CA LYS A 66 17.39 2.80 6.22
C LYS A 66 18.81 2.31 6.52
N LYS A 67 19.81 3.18 6.34
CA LYS A 67 21.24 2.82 6.52
C LYS A 67 21.57 2.27 7.92
N ASN A 68 20.85 2.70 8.92
CA ASN A 68 21.09 2.32 10.33
C ASN A 68 20.21 1.15 10.81
N LEU A 69 19.47 0.49 9.93
CA LEU A 69 18.64 -0.66 10.31
C LEU A 69 19.50 -1.92 10.46
N LYS A 70 19.06 -2.81 11.36
CA LYS A 70 19.78 -4.06 11.67
C LYS A 70 19.79 -5.04 10.50
N ARG A 71 18.65 -5.14 9.76
CA ARG A 71 18.53 -5.99 8.58
C ARG A 71 18.74 -5.14 7.34
N LYS A 72 19.90 -5.25 6.73
CA LYS A 72 20.27 -4.49 5.52
C LYS A 72 20.00 -5.31 4.27
N ASP A 73 19.66 -4.63 3.20
CA ASP A 73 19.48 -5.25 1.89
C ASP A 73 20.79 -5.25 1.11
N ILE A 74 20.99 -6.29 0.31
CA ILE A 74 22.00 -6.26 -0.76
C ILE A 74 21.54 -5.29 -1.86
N PRO A 75 22.45 -4.70 -2.67
CA PRO A 75 22.09 -3.69 -3.67
C PRO A 75 20.98 -4.09 -4.65
N VAL A 76 20.96 -5.34 -5.11
CA VAL A 76 19.93 -5.84 -6.03
C VAL A 76 18.54 -5.82 -5.38
N VAL A 77 18.44 -6.28 -4.13
CA VAL A 77 17.17 -6.30 -3.38
C VAL A 77 16.69 -4.88 -3.10
N ALA A 78 17.60 -4.00 -2.70
CA ALA A 78 17.27 -2.58 -2.48
C ALA A 78 16.74 -1.91 -3.76
N PHE A 79 17.32 -2.22 -4.92
CA PHE A 79 16.86 -1.72 -6.23
C PHE A 79 15.44 -2.22 -6.54
N ILE A 80 15.17 -3.51 -6.35
CA ILE A 80 13.84 -4.09 -6.58
C ILE A 80 12.80 -3.44 -5.67
N LYS A 81 13.09 -3.28 -4.39
CA LYS A 81 12.19 -2.63 -3.43
C LYS A 81 11.86 -1.19 -3.85
N GLU A 82 12.84 -0.42 -4.26
CA GLU A 82 12.64 0.95 -4.72
C GLU A 82 11.80 1.01 -5.99
N HIS A 83 12.06 0.11 -6.94
CA HIS A 83 11.30 0.03 -8.19
C HIS A 83 9.83 -0.31 -7.93
N MET A 84 9.55 -1.27 -7.05
CA MET A 84 8.18 -1.66 -6.72
C MET A 84 7.45 -0.58 -5.91
N ARG A 85 8.15 0.12 -5.02
CA ARG A 85 7.59 1.23 -4.26
C ARG A 85 7.06 2.34 -5.17
N LYS A 86 7.78 2.67 -6.23
CA LYS A 86 7.38 3.71 -7.19
C LYS A 86 6.07 3.39 -7.92
N ARG A 87 5.70 2.13 -8.02
CA ARG A 87 4.44 1.72 -8.66
C ARG A 87 3.22 2.20 -7.87
N ILE A 88 3.25 2.10 -6.54
CA ILE A 88 2.14 2.59 -5.73
C ILE A 88 2.07 4.12 -5.73
N GLU A 89 3.20 4.81 -5.72
CA GLU A 89 3.25 6.26 -5.86
C GLU A 89 2.60 6.72 -7.18
N THR A 90 2.88 6.02 -8.27
CA THR A 90 2.27 6.28 -9.58
C THR A 90 0.75 6.05 -9.53
N SER A 91 0.30 4.97 -8.91
CA SER A 91 -1.13 4.69 -8.75
C SER A 91 -1.85 5.78 -7.96
N ILE A 92 -1.27 6.22 -6.85
CA ILE A 92 -1.83 7.30 -6.03
C ILE A 92 -1.90 8.60 -6.83
N SER A 93 -0.85 8.94 -7.57
CA SER A 93 -0.85 10.13 -8.44
C SER A 93 -1.95 10.09 -9.50
N GLN A 94 -2.16 8.93 -10.12
CA GLN A 94 -3.21 8.75 -11.13
C GLN A 94 -4.61 8.86 -10.53
N ILE A 95 -4.83 8.31 -9.33
CA ILE A 95 -6.09 8.45 -8.61
C ILE A 95 -6.35 9.94 -8.27
N CYS A 96 -5.34 10.63 -7.76
CA CYS A 96 -5.45 12.05 -7.45
C CYS A 96 -5.74 12.90 -8.68
N ALA A 97 -5.24 12.51 -9.85
CA ALA A 97 -5.48 13.22 -11.11
C ALA A 97 -6.95 13.15 -11.57
N ILE A 98 -7.68 12.09 -11.23
CA ILE A 98 -9.10 11.96 -11.55
C ILE A 98 -10.02 12.55 -10.48
N MET A 99 -9.48 12.85 -9.30
CA MET A 99 -10.24 13.49 -8.23
C MET A 99 -10.40 14.99 -8.48
N PRO A 100 -11.54 15.61 -8.09
CA PRO A 100 -11.63 17.05 -8.05
C PRO A 100 -10.69 17.60 -6.96
N ARG A 101 -10.26 18.85 -7.13
CA ARG A 101 -9.40 19.53 -6.16
C ARG A 101 -10.01 19.57 -4.75
N TYR A 102 -11.34 19.69 -4.69
CA TYR A 102 -12.12 19.65 -3.45
C TYR A 102 -13.25 18.64 -3.60
N ILE A 103 -13.44 17.81 -2.57
CA ILE A 103 -14.57 16.91 -2.50
C ILE A 103 -15.68 17.59 -1.72
N ASN A 104 -16.78 17.91 -2.40
CA ASN A 104 -17.96 18.49 -1.76
C ASN A 104 -18.68 17.42 -0.95
N ALA A 105 -18.72 17.60 0.36
CA ALA A 105 -19.43 16.70 1.26
C ALA A 105 -19.93 17.48 2.48
N VAL A 106 -21.15 17.19 2.92
CA VAL A 106 -21.76 17.80 4.09
C VAL A 106 -21.31 17.10 5.37
N THR A 107 -21.02 15.79 5.28
CA THR A 107 -20.63 14.95 6.41
C THR A 107 -19.30 14.25 6.15
N ALA A 108 -18.64 13.83 7.24
CA ALA A 108 -17.41 13.00 7.15
C ALA A 108 -17.68 11.68 6.41
N ASN A 109 -18.81 11.02 6.68
CA ASN A 109 -19.19 9.79 6.00
C ASN A 109 -19.40 9.99 4.51
N GLY A 110 -20.03 11.11 4.11
CA GLY A 110 -20.21 11.47 2.69
C GLY A 110 -18.87 11.69 1.99
N PHE A 111 -17.91 12.33 2.65
CA PHE A 111 -16.56 12.51 2.13
C PHE A 111 -15.87 11.15 1.90
N ILE A 112 -15.91 10.25 2.89
CA ILE A 112 -15.32 8.92 2.81
C ILE A 112 -15.93 8.11 1.66
N ILE A 113 -17.24 8.13 1.51
CA ILE A 113 -17.95 7.43 0.42
C ILE A 113 -17.46 7.94 -0.94
N LYS A 114 -17.36 9.24 -1.13
CA LYS A 114 -16.87 9.83 -2.38
C LYS A 114 -15.42 9.42 -2.67
N LEU A 115 -14.56 9.44 -1.65
CA LEU A 115 -13.18 8.99 -1.79
C LEU A 115 -13.10 7.53 -2.24
N ILE A 116 -13.87 6.66 -1.61
CA ILE A 116 -13.94 5.24 -1.97
C ILE A 116 -14.41 5.07 -3.43
N LEU A 117 -15.42 5.82 -3.85
CA LEU A 117 -15.93 5.77 -5.22
C LEU A 117 -14.87 6.17 -6.25
N PHE A 118 -14.03 7.16 -5.97
CA PHE A 118 -12.91 7.51 -6.87
C PHE A 118 -11.89 6.38 -6.98
N VAL A 119 -11.55 5.72 -5.88
CA VAL A 119 -10.63 4.57 -5.90
C VAL A 119 -11.24 3.41 -6.67
N MET A 120 -12.53 3.13 -6.50
CA MET A 120 -13.25 2.10 -7.24
C MET A 120 -13.30 2.41 -8.74
N ALA A 121 -13.55 3.66 -9.12
CA ALA A 121 -13.54 4.08 -10.52
C ALA A 121 -12.17 3.84 -11.16
N PHE A 122 -11.10 4.16 -10.47
CA PHE A 122 -9.74 3.88 -10.93
C PHE A 122 -9.49 2.38 -11.05
N GLN A 123 -9.93 1.60 -10.09
CA GLN A 123 -9.81 0.14 -10.11
C GLN A 123 -10.51 -0.45 -11.34
N PHE A 124 -11.72 -0.01 -11.64
CA PHE A 124 -12.46 -0.44 -12.83
C PHE A 124 -11.73 -0.06 -14.12
N ASP A 125 -11.27 1.17 -14.21
CA ASP A 125 -10.53 1.65 -15.38
C ASP A 125 -9.30 0.78 -15.66
N LYS A 126 -8.51 0.50 -14.64
CA LYS A 126 -7.29 -0.31 -14.76
C LYS A 126 -7.57 -1.78 -15.04
N ALA A 127 -8.59 -2.36 -14.40
CA ALA A 127 -8.89 -3.78 -14.53
C ALA A 127 -9.60 -4.14 -15.83
N PHE A 128 -10.46 -3.26 -16.36
CA PHE A 128 -11.36 -3.61 -17.45
C PHE A 128 -11.23 -2.75 -18.71
N LEU A 129 -10.71 -1.53 -18.61
CA LEU A 129 -10.65 -0.59 -19.73
C LEU A 129 -9.23 -0.33 -20.27
N ASN A 130 -8.22 -0.82 -19.56
CA ASN A 130 -6.81 -0.67 -19.97
C ASN A 130 -6.12 -2.01 -20.14
#